data_a8068a28e81f1fa71b53e0f4f946e9c4
#
_entry.id   a8068a28e81f1fa71b53e0f4f946e9c4
#
_cell.length_a   1.000
_cell.length_b   1.000
_cell.length_c   1.000
_cell.angle_alpha   90.00
_cell.angle_beta   90.00
_cell.angle_gamma   90.00
#
_symmetry.space_group_name_H-M   'P 1'
#
loop_
_entity.id
_entity.type
_entity.pdbx_description
1 polymer ?
#
loop_
_entity_poly.entity_id
_entity_poly.type
_entity_poly.pdbx_seq_one_letter_code
_entity_poly.pdbx_strand_id
1 'polypeptide(L)'
;EKKYHLMVYACPKDLAKSYGQLAEAAGLLLSCLAPIGDSVYMAVRPAYAAGTHMLVKIEEDAMLVSIIRDGELRMQRNIGYGISGAVEAVQMFPVFGERLSYEEALALMMRQNCVKRTLNPDSVIVEPEDETEEIKEARTEVSQNLRYLVGNISRIMDYYLARNPGGSFDAIECCGIGAAVLGVTELLSHELAQKVTALKAVKGHKFAAGEEGGNAEVIYIALFGVDSNSANLMEKAKRGQGRRKKHDGEDIRGAVVVFMLGAIASI
;
A
#
# COMPACT_ATOMS: atom_id res chain seq x y z
N GLU A 1 32.15 13.01 -12.93
CA GLU A 1 30.87 13.77 -12.89
C GLU A 1 30.03 13.26 -11.72
N LYS A 2 29.57 14.16 -10.84
CA LYS A 2 28.60 13.80 -9.80
C LYS A 2 27.23 13.64 -10.45
N LYS A 3 26.69 12.41 -10.42
CA LYS A 3 25.31 12.13 -10.83
C LYS A 3 24.40 12.20 -9.62
N TYR A 4 23.29 12.90 -9.75
CA TYR A 4 22.24 12.97 -8.73
C TYR A 4 21.05 12.13 -9.20
N HIS A 5 20.52 11.32 -8.32
CA HIS A 5 19.24 10.65 -8.53
C HIS A 5 18.15 11.46 -7.82
N LEU A 6 17.14 11.87 -8.56
CA LEU A 6 16.06 12.69 -8.05
C LEU A 6 14.75 11.93 -8.17
N MET A 7 13.98 11.89 -7.09
CA MET A 7 12.57 11.51 -7.14
C MET A 7 11.75 12.79 -7.22
N VAL A 8 10.88 12.87 -8.23
CA VAL A 8 10.04 14.04 -8.47
C VAL A 8 8.59 13.66 -8.26
N TYR A 9 7.90 14.41 -7.42
CA TYR A 9 6.47 14.32 -7.21
C TYR A 9 5.79 15.56 -7.77
N ALA A 10 4.68 15.36 -8.46
CA ALA A 10 3.86 16.45 -9.00
C ALA A 10 2.38 16.12 -8.79
N CYS A 11 1.58 17.15 -8.59
CA CYS A 11 0.13 17.03 -8.60
C CYS A 11 -0.49 18.21 -9.36
N PRO A 12 -1.71 18.07 -9.91
CA PRO A 12 -2.46 19.18 -10.45
C PRO A 12 -2.72 20.25 -9.39
N LYS A 13 -2.55 21.52 -9.75
CA LYS A 13 -2.76 22.64 -8.82
C LYS A 13 -4.19 22.68 -8.26
N ASP A 14 -5.18 22.37 -9.10
CA ASP A 14 -6.58 22.37 -8.68
C ASP A 14 -6.86 21.29 -7.63
N LEU A 15 -6.20 20.14 -7.74
CA LEU A 15 -6.29 19.08 -6.74
C LEU A 15 -5.72 19.55 -5.38
N ALA A 16 -4.53 20.14 -5.38
CA ALA A 16 -3.93 20.71 -4.16
C ALA A 16 -4.81 21.80 -3.55
N LYS A 17 -5.43 22.65 -4.39
CA LYS A 17 -6.38 23.68 -3.96
C LYS A 17 -7.64 23.09 -3.34
N SER A 18 -8.20 22.02 -3.93
CA SER A 18 -9.41 21.36 -3.42
C SER A 18 -9.18 20.77 -2.02
N TYR A 19 -8.01 20.17 -1.75
CA TYR A 19 -7.64 19.71 -0.41
C TYR A 19 -7.52 20.87 0.58
N GLY A 20 -6.97 22.01 0.14
CA GLY A 20 -6.94 23.23 0.96
C GLY A 20 -8.33 23.72 1.33
N GLN A 21 -9.24 23.76 0.37
CA GLN A 21 -10.65 24.16 0.59
C GLN A 21 -11.39 23.18 1.51
N LEU A 22 -11.15 21.87 1.34
CA LEU A 22 -11.74 20.85 2.22
C LEU A 22 -11.28 21.04 3.67
N ALA A 23 -9.98 21.24 3.89
CA ALA A 23 -9.46 21.50 5.23
C ALA A 23 -10.05 22.78 5.84
N GLU A 24 -10.13 23.86 5.06
CA GLU A 24 -10.72 25.13 5.49
C GLU A 24 -12.21 24.97 5.85
N ALA A 25 -12.99 24.27 5.03
CA ALA A 25 -14.40 23.98 5.29
C ALA A 25 -14.60 23.12 6.56
N ALA A 26 -13.64 22.26 6.89
CA ALA A 26 -13.62 21.49 8.12
C ALA A 26 -13.10 22.28 9.34
N GLY A 27 -12.73 23.55 9.20
CA GLY A 27 -12.14 24.36 10.26
C GLY A 27 -10.71 23.95 10.63
N LEU A 28 -10.00 23.27 9.71
CA LEU A 28 -8.67 22.72 9.91
C LEU A 28 -7.62 23.53 9.14
N LEU A 29 -6.41 23.60 9.69
CA LEU A 29 -5.29 24.20 9.00
C LEU A 29 -4.47 23.11 8.27
N LEU A 30 -4.48 23.14 6.93
CA LEU A 30 -3.64 22.28 6.12
C LEU A 30 -2.17 22.72 6.23
N SER A 31 -1.35 21.92 6.89
CA SER A 31 0.09 22.21 7.10
C SER A 31 0.99 21.56 6.05
N CYS A 32 0.54 20.44 5.48
CA CYS A 32 1.28 19.70 4.47
C CYS A 32 0.33 18.91 3.57
N LEU A 33 0.73 18.75 2.33
CA LEU A 33 0.12 17.84 1.37
C LEU A 33 1.23 16.91 0.85
N ALA A 34 1.27 15.70 1.38
CA ALA A 34 2.30 14.72 1.03
C ALA A 34 1.79 13.65 0.08
N PRO A 35 2.58 13.20 -0.91
CA PRO A 35 2.26 12.00 -1.68
C PRO A 35 2.26 10.77 -0.77
N ILE A 36 1.27 9.89 -0.94
CA ILE A 36 1.16 8.66 -0.15
C ILE A 36 2.43 7.80 -0.28
N GLY A 37 3.00 7.74 -1.49
CA GLY A 37 4.20 7.00 -1.77
C GLY A 37 5.43 7.49 -1.00
N ASP A 38 5.57 8.81 -0.84
CA ASP A 38 6.65 9.39 -0.04
C ASP A 38 6.48 9.04 1.44
N SER A 39 5.26 9.15 1.96
CA SER A 39 4.96 8.83 3.36
C SER A 39 5.19 7.36 3.69
N VAL A 40 4.77 6.45 2.80
CA VAL A 40 5.04 5.00 2.93
C VAL A 40 6.53 4.72 2.91
N TYR A 41 7.28 5.31 1.95
CA TYR A 41 8.73 5.17 1.88
C TYR A 41 9.42 5.65 3.15
N MET A 42 9.06 6.82 3.66
CA MET A 42 9.65 7.37 4.88
C MET A 42 9.36 6.51 6.11
N ALA A 43 8.20 5.83 6.14
CA ALA A 43 7.82 4.91 7.21
C ALA A 43 8.74 3.68 7.29
N VAL A 44 9.15 3.13 6.15
CA VAL A 44 9.94 1.89 6.08
C VAL A 44 11.43 2.11 5.87
N ARG A 45 11.84 3.28 5.40
CA ARG A 45 13.24 3.60 5.06
C ARG A 45 14.28 3.16 6.09
N PRO A 46 14.06 3.35 7.41
CA PRO A 46 15.07 2.92 8.39
C PRO A 46 15.26 1.40 8.46
N ALA A 47 14.20 0.63 8.20
CA ALA A 47 14.27 -0.84 8.17
C ALA A 47 14.93 -1.36 6.90
N TYR A 48 14.91 -0.57 5.81
CA TYR A 48 15.45 -0.92 4.50
C TYR A 48 16.79 -0.22 4.20
N ALA A 49 17.57 0.06 5.24
CA ALA A 49 18.84 0.79 5.14
C ALA A 49 19.93 0.02 4.36
N ALA A 50 19.81 -1.30 4.23
CA ALA A 50 20.73 -2.14 3.45
C ALA A 50 19.94 -3.15 2.62
N GLY A 51 20.47 -3.51 1.45
CA GLY A 51 19.86 -4.47 0.54
C GLY A 51 18.79 -3.88 -0.38
N THR A 52 18.15 -4.76 -1.15
CA THR A 52 17.09 -4.40 -2.10
C THR A 52 15.76 -4.96 -1.62
N HIS A 53 14.82 -4.08 -1.34
CA HIS A 53 13.50 -4.43 -0.80
C HIS A 53 12.42 -3.97 -1.77
N MET A 54 11.39 -4.79 -1.92
CA MET A 54 10.14 -4.40 -2.58
C MET A 54 9.05 -4.30 -1.53
N LEU A 55 8.37 -3.16 -1.50
CA LEU A 55 7.17 -2.96 -0.70
C LEU A 55 5.98 -2.75 -1.63
N VAL A 56 4.95 -3.56 -1.45
CA VAL A 56 3.70 -3.50 -2.19
C VAL A 56 2.58 -3.09 -1.24
N LYS A 57 2.11 -1.85 -1.36
CA LYS A 57 0.91 -1.41 -0.65
C LYS A 57 -0.29 -1.73 -1.52
N ILE A 58 -1.18 -2.58 -1.01
CA ILE A 58 -2.36 -3.06 -1.73
C ILE A 58 -3.60 -2.49 -1.05
N GLU A 59 -4.36 -1.68 -1.79
CA GLU A 59 -5.63 -1.10 -1.38
C GLU A 59 -6.79 -1.72 -2.16
N GLU A 60 -8.00 -1.21 -1.97
CA GLU A 60 -9.19 -1.71 -2.67
C GLU A 60 -9.07 -1.54 -4.18
N ASP A 61 -8.82 -0.32 -4.65
CA ASP A 61 -8.82 0.03 -6.08
C ASP A 61 -7.44 0.42 -6.62
N ALA A 62 -6.39 0.32 -5.81
CA ALA A 62 -5.05 0.69 -6.22
C ALA A 62 -3.99 -0.13 -5.50
N MET A 63 -2.82 -0.25 -6.12
CA MET A 63 -1.62 -0.70 -5.45
C MET A 63 -0.44 0.23 -5.74
N LEU A 64 0.44 0.35 -4.77
CA LEU A 64 1.68 1.12 -4.88
C LEU A 64 2.85 0.16 -4.70
N VAL A 65 3.69 0.03 -5.73
CA VAL A 65 4.91 -0.77 -5.66
C VAL A 65 6.11 0.15 -5.51
N SER A 66 6.88 -0.05 -4.46
CA SER A 66 8.10 0.71 -4.17
C SER A 66 9.29 -0.22 -4.11
N ILE A 67 10.37 0.11 -4.83
CA ILE A 67 11.65 -0.60 -4.74
C ILE A 67 12.66 0.33 -4.07
N ILE A 68 13.20 -0.14 -2.95
CA ILE A 68 14.12 0.60 -2.10
C ILE A 68 15.42 -0.21 -2.04
N ARG A 69 16.54 0.44 -2.36
CA ARG A 69 17.86 -0.18 -2.30
C ARG A 69 18.78 0.66 -1.45
N ASP A 70 19.36 0.05 -0.42
CA ASP A 70 20.29 0.70 0.50
C ASP A 70 19.70 1.99 1.10
N GLY A 71 18.43 1.93 1.50
CA GLY A 71 17.68 3.05 2.07
C GLY A 71 17.26 4.13 1.07
N GLU A 72 17.50 3.95 -0.23
CA GLU A 72 17.12 4.90 -1.27
C GLU A 72 15.99 4.38 -2.14
N LEU A 73 14.97 5.19 -2.35
CA LEU A 73 13.87 4.88 -3.25
C LEU A 73 14.37 4.89 -4.71
N ARG A 74 14.38 3.72 -5.34
CA ARG A 74 14.86 3.54 -6.73
C ARG A 74 13.75 3.57 -7.74
N MET A 75 12.59 3.07 -7.38
CA MET A 75 11.43 3.06 -8.25
C MET A 75 10.16 3.07 -7.41
N GLN A 76 9.15 3.75 -7.93
CA GLN A 76 7.80 3.72 -7.37
C GLN A 76 6.79 3.74 -8.52
N ARG A 77 5.77 2.88 -8.42
CA ARG A 77 4.69 2.77 -9.40
C ARG A 77 3.35 2.68 -8.68
N ASN A 78 2.43 3.53 -9.08
CA ASN A 78 1.04 3.44 -8.68
C ASN A 78 0.24 2.79 -9.82
N ILE A 79 -0.60 1.82 -9.49
CA ILE A 79 -1.43 1.06 -10.43
C ILE A 79 -2.85 1.15 -9.92
N GLY A 80 -3.78 1.59 -10.77
CA GLY A 80 -5.21 1.69 -10.46
C GLY A 80 -5.90 0.32 -10.48
N TYR A 81 -5.42 -0.60 -9.66
CA TYR A 81 -5.98 -1.93 -9.48
C TYR A 81 -5.58 -2.47 -8.10
N GLY A 82 -6.54 -2.98 -7.36
CA GLY A 82 -6.35 -3.52 -6.02
C GLY A 82 -7.09 -4.84 -5.82
N ILE A 83 -7.76 -4.97 -4.69
CA ILE A 83 -8.49 -6.21 -4.32
C ILE A 83 -9.99 -6.13 -4.53
N SER A 84 -10.56 -4.99 -4.97
CA SER A 84 -12.02 -4.81 -5.08
C SER A 84 -12.69 -5.91 -5.91
N GLY A 85 -12.11 -6.29 -7.05
CA GLY A 85 -12.65 -7.38 -7.86
C GLY A 85 -12.69 -8.74 -7.15
N ALA A 86 -11.73 -9.03 -6.28
CA ALA A 86 -11.74 -10.26 -5.47
C ALA A 86 -12.83 -10.21 -4.37
N VAL A 87 -13.05 -9.03 -3.77
CA VAL A 87 -14.13 -8.82 -2.79
C VAL A 87 -15.50 -8.96 -3.47
N GLU A 88 -15.69 -8.36 -4.64
CA GLU A 88 -16.91 -8.51 -5.45
C GLU A 88 -17.15 -9.96 -5.86
N ALA A 89 -16.11 -10.72 -6.19
CA ALA A 89 -16.24 -12.15 -6.47
C ALA A 89 -16.74 -12.92 -5.24
N VAL A 90 -16.28 -12.60 -4.03
CA VAL A 90 -16.81 -13.22 -2.79
C VAL A 90 -18.30 -12.97 -2.64
N GLN A 91 -18.81 -11.78 -2.97
CA GLN A 91 -20.24 -11.46 -2.90
C GLN A 91 -21.10 -12.28 -3.88
N MET A 92 -20.50 -12.76 -4.98
CA MET A 92 -21.20 -13.53 -6.02
C MET A 92 -21.49 -14.99 -5.61
N PHE A 93 -20.73 -15.53 -4.65
CA PHE A 93 -20.83 -16.94 -4.28
C PHE A 93 -21.53 -17.12 -2.92
N PRO A 94 -22.76 -17.66 -2.90
CA PRO A 94 -23.52 -17.88 -1.67
C PRO A 94 -22.83 -18.78 -0.64
N VAL A 95 -21.87 -19.60 -1.07
CA VAL A 95 -21.05 -20.47 -0.20
C VAL A 95 -20.23 -19.68 0.83
N PHE A 96 -19.91 -18.41 0.54
CA PHE A 96 -19.27 -17.50 1.48
C PHE A 96 -20.26 -16.75 2.38
N GLY A 97 -21.50 -16.65 1.97
CA GLY A 97 -22.58 -15.98 2.70
C GLY A 97 -23.63 -15.42 1.74
N GLU A 98 -24.89 -15.43 2.17
CA GLU A 98 -25.98 -14.89 1.36
C GLU A 98 -26.03 -13.36 1.44
N ARG A 99 -26.00 -12.68 0.28
CA ARG A 99 -26.19 -11.23 0.14
C ARG A 99 -25.24 -10.38 0.99
N LEU A 100 -23.98 -10.77 1.03
CA LEU A 100 -22.95 -9.98 1.73
C LEU A 100 -22.85 -8.57 1.13
N SER A 101 -22.79 -7.55 1.98
CA SER A 101 -22.31 -6.22 1.59
C SER A 101 -20.81 -6.29 1.25
N TYR A 102 -20.28 -5.26 0.61
CA TYR A 102 -18.87 -5.19 0.29
C TYR A 102 -17.99 -5.27 1.56
N GLU A 103 -18.37 -4.53 2.60
CA GLU A 103 -17.64 -4.50 3.87
C GLU A 103 -17.70 -5.87 4.59
N GLU A 104 -18.82 -6.57 4.51
CA GLU A 104 -18.95 -7.91 5.08
C GLU A 104 -18.10 -8.94 4.32
N ALA A 105 -18.09 -8.87 2.99
CA ALA A 105 -17.23 -9.72 2.14
C ALA A 105 -15.74 -9.46 2.42
N LEU A 106 -15.32 -8.20 2.50
CA LEU A 106 -13.95 -7.83 2.84
C LEU A 106 -13.58 -8.32 4.26
N ALA A 107 -14.45 -8.10 5.24
CA ALA A 107 -14.23 -8.57 6.61
C ALA A 107 -14.18 -10.11 6.70
N LEU A 108 -14.92 -10.81 5.82
CA LEU A 108 -14.84 -12.26 5.69
C LEU A 108 -13.48 -12.70 5.19
N MET A 109 -12.98 -12.09 4.10
CA MET A 109 -11.67 -12.41 3.51
C MET A 109 -10.50 -12.21 4.49
N MET A 110 -10.66 -11.34 5.48
CA MET A 110 -9.66 -11.14 6.54
C MET A 110 -9.71 -12.24 7.64
N ARG A 111 -10.77 -13.00 7.72
CA ARG A 111 -10.98 -14.04 8.75
C ARG A 111 -11.01 -15.46 8.19
N GLN A 112 -11.40 -15.59 6.93
CA GLN A 112 -11.50 -16.85 6.22
C GLN A 112 -10.67 -16.79 4.95
N ASN A 113 -9.94 -17.85 4.66
CA ASN A 113 -9.17 -17.93 3.42
C ASN A 113 -10.06 -18.20 2.22
N CYS A 114 -10.38 -17.13 1.48
CA CYS A 114 -11.13 -17.17 0.22
C CYS A 114 -10.21 -17.21 -1.03
N VAL A 115 -8.88 -17.18 -0.85
CA VAL A 115 -7.90 -17.10 -1.93
C VAL A 115 -7.14 -18.42 -2.03
N LYS A 116 -6.93 -18.91 -3.26
CA LYS A 116 -6.06 -20.06 -3.52
C LYS A 116 -4.59 -19.67 -3.51
N ARG A 117 -3.73 -20.64 -3.26
CA ARG A 117 -2.27 -20.44 -3.28
C ARG A 117 -1.70 -20.24 -4.68
N THR A 118 -2.44 -20.58 -5.73
CA THR A 118 -2.00 -20.47 -7.13
C THR A 118 -3.13 -20.05 -8.05
N LEU A 119 -2.76 -19.36 -9.13
CA LEU A 119 -3.64 -19.00 -10.24
C LEU A 119 -3.72 -20.13 -11.29
N ASN A 120 -2.89 -21.15 -11.18
CA ASN A 120 -2.93 -22.31 -12.08
C ASN A 120 -3.97 -23.31 -11.57
N PRO A 121 -5.09 -23.54 -12.28
CA PRO A 121 -6.11 -24.50 -11.87
C PRO A 121 -5.63 -25.96 -11.88
N ASP A 122 -4.61 -26.26 -12.68
CA ASP A 122 -4.03 -27.62 -12.82
C ASP A 122 -2.88 -27.89 -11.83
N SER A 123 -2.65 -26.96 -10.90
CA SER A 123 -1.56 -27.11 -9.91
C SER A 123 -1.87 -28.24 -8.94
N VAL A 124 -0.86 -29.10 -8.70
CA VAL A 124 -0.92 -30.21 -7.72
C VAL A 124 -0.76 -29.75 -6.27
N ILE A 125 -0.93 -28.44 -6.00
CA ILE A 125 -0.89 -27.96 -4.63
C ILE A 125 -2.07 -28.57 -3.86
N VAL A 126 -1.75 -29.29 -2.80
CA VAL A 126 -2.72 -29.91 -1.90
C VAL A 126 -3.50 -28.80 -1.20
N GLU A 127 -4.74 -28.62 -1.65
CA GLU A 127 -5.74 -27.83 -0.92
C GLU A 127 -6.33 -28.70 0.22
N PRO A 128 -7.02 -28.11 1.20
CA PRO A 128 -7.64 -28.87 2.28
C PRO A 128 -8.51 -30.02 1.74
N GLU A 129 -8.37 -31.23 2.28
CA GLU A 129 -9.07 -32.44 1.81
C GLU A 129 -10.60 -32.35 1.92
N ASP A 130 -11.12 -31.46 2.78
CA ASP A 130 -12.54 -31.29 3.05
C ASP A 130 -13.21 -30.17 2.22
N GLU A 131 -12.55 -29.66 1.17
CA GLU A 131 -13.08 -28.57 0.35
C GLU A 131 -14.13 -29.11 -0.65
N THR A 132 -15.37 -28.61 -0.56
CA THR A 132 -16.41 -28.94 -1.53
C THR A 132 -16.09 -28.35 -2.91
N GLU A 133 -16.59 -28.94 -4.00
CA GLU A 133 -16.38 -28.41 -5.36
C GLU A 133 -16.90 -26.98 -5.51
N GLU A 134 -17.99 -26.61 -4.82
CA GLU A 134 -18.54 -25.26 -4.81
C GLU A 134 -17.58 -24.25 -4.16
N ILE A 135 -16.95 -24.57 -3.03
CA ILE A 135 -15.94 -23.74 -2.37
C ILE A 135 -14.71 -23.61 -3.27
N LYS A 136 -14.31 -24.71 -3.92
CA LYS A 136 -13.16 -24.74 -4.81
C LYS A 136 -13.36 -23.84 -6.05
N GLU A 137 -14.55 -23.87 -6.64
CA GLU A 137 -14.93 -23.00 -7.75
C GLU A 137 -14.92 -21.55 -7.31
N ALA A 138 -15.58 -21.22 -6.20
CA ALA A 138 -15.65 -19.88 -5.64
C ALA A 138 -14.26 -19.30 -5.33
N ARG A 139 -13.39 -20.05 -4.66
CA ARG A 139 -12.01 -19.64 -4.38
C ARG A 139 -11.18 -19.48 -5.64
N THR A 140 -11.45 -20.28 -6.67
CA THR A 140 -10.78 -20.14 -7.97
C THR A 140 -11.13 -18.80 -8.58
N GLU A 141 -12.41 -18.44 -8.63
CA GLU A 141 -12.87 -17.18 -9.22
C GLU A 141 -12.33 -15.97 -8.44
N VAL A 142 -12.41 -16.00 -7.10
CA VAL A 142 -11.82 -14.95 -6.24
C VAL A 142 -10.34 -14.77 -6.56
N SER A 143 -9.57 -15.86 -6.71
CA SER A 143 -8.13 -15.79 -6.99
C SER A 143 -7.85 -15.28 -8.40
N GLN A 144 -8.68 -15.64 -9.40
CA GLN A 144 -8.52 -15.15 -10.77
C GLN A 144 -8.67 -13.62 -10.86
N ASN A 145 -9.49 -13.02 -10.00
CA ASN A 145 -9.61 -11.57 -9.91
C ASN A 145 -8.33 -10.89 -9.37
N LEU A 146 -7.39 -11.63 -8.78
CA LEU A 146 -6.08 -11.13 -8.38
C LEU A 146 -5.00 -11.30 -9.46
N ARG A 147 -5.30 -11.95 -10.59
CA ARG A 147 -4.32 -12.22 -11.67
C ARG A 147 -3.65 -10.94 -12.20
N TYR A 148 -4.42 -9.89 -12.39
CA TYR A 148 -3.90 -8.63 -12.91
C TYR A 148 -2.95 -7.96 -11.90
N LEU A 149 -3.27 -8.02 -10.60
CA LEU A 149 -2.43 -7.54 -9.52
C LEU A 149 -1.08 -8.28 -9.52
N VAL A 150 -1.11 -9.61 -9.49
CA VAL A 150 0.09 -10.47 -9.54
C VAL A 150 0.94 -10.16 -10.77
N GLY A 151 0.32 -10.11 -11.94
CA GLY A 151 1.02 -9.85 -13.21
C GLY A 151 1.68 -8.47 -13.27
N ASN A 152 1.12 -7.44 -12.62
CA ASN A 152 1.76 -6.14 -12.55
C ASN A 152 2.96 -6.14 -11.62
N ILE A 153 2.88 -6.80 -10.47
CA ILE A 153 4.01 -6.93 -9.54
C ILE A 153 5.16 -7.66 -10.25
N SER A 154 4.88 -8.81 -10.88
CA SER A 154 5.88 -9.57 -11.63
C SER A 154 6.57 -8.73 -12.71
N ARG A 155 5.81 -7.99 -13.52
CA ARG A 155 6.38 -7.10 -14.56
C ARG A 155 7.27 -6.00 -13.98
N ILE A 156 6.94 -5.46 -12.82
CA ILE A 156 7.77 -4.44 -12.17
C ILE A 156 9.06 -5.07 -11.65
N MET A 157 9.00 -6.27 -11.09
CA MET A 157 10.17 -7.05 -10.67
C MET A 157 11.11 -7.29 -11.85
N ASP A 158 10.58 -7.84 -12.94
CA ASP A 158 11.34 -8.15 -14.15
C ASP A 158 11.98 -6.90 -14.74
N TYR A 159 11.23 -5.81 -14.82
CA TYR A 159 11.74 -4.53 -15.30
C TYR A 159 12.91 -4.01 -14.46
N TYR A 160 12.82 -4.12 -13.14
CA TYR A 160 13.88 -3.68 -12.24
C TYR A 160 15.12 -4.59 -12.37
N LEU A 161 14.94 -5.89 -12.35
CA LEU A 161 16.03 -6.88 -12.46
C LEU A 161 16.75 -6.80 -13.81
N ALA A 162 16.02 -6.60 -14.90
CA ALA A 162 16.61 -6.42 -16.23
C ALA A 162 17.57 -5.21 -16.31
N ARG A 163 17.36 -4.18 -15.47
CA ARG A 163 18.23 -3.00 -15.37
C ARG A 163 19.32 -3.11 -14.31
N ASN A 164 19.23 -4.14 -13.48
CA ASN A 164 20.18 -4.42 -12.40
C ASN A 164 20.65 -5.88 -12.51
N PRO A 165 21.43 -6.24 -13.54
CA PRO A 165 21.89 -7.61 -13.76
C PRO A 165 22.62 -8.16 -12.55
N GLY A 166 22.25 -9.38 -12.13
CA GLY A 166 22.78 -10.03 -10.92
C GLY A 166 22.18 -9.52 -9.60
N GLY A 167 21.24 -8.59 -9.66
CA GLY A 167 20.47 -8.17 -8.49
C GLY A 167 19.43 -9.20 -8.07
N SER A 168 19.04 -9.14 -6.82
CA SER A 168 17.94 -9.91 -6.24
C SER A 168 17.19 -9.04 -5.24
N PHE A 169 16.01 -9.48 -4.84
CA PHE A 169 15.31 -8.88 -3.71
C PHE A 169 15.64 -9.63 -2.44
N ASP A 170 16.09 -8.92 -1.41
CA ASP A 170 16.35 -9.46 -0.08
C ASP A 170 15.05 -9.73 0.69
N ALA A 171 14.04 -8.89 0.46
CA ALA A 171 12.69 -9.09 0.96
C ALA A 171 11.64 -8.46 0.03
N ILE A 172 10.46 -9.11 -0.01
CA ILE A 172 9.24 -8.57 -0.60
C ILE A 172 8.19 -8.55 0.51
N GLU A 173 7.67 -7.38 0.81
CA GLU A 173 6.68 -7.18 1.86
C GLU A 173 5.42 -6.51 1.31
N CYS A 174 4.27 -6.88 1.88
CA CYS A 174 2.98 -6.28 1.55
C CYS A 174 2.44 -5.50 2.75
N CYS A 175 1.76 -4.40 2.46
CA CYS A 175 1.00 -3.62 3.44
C CYS A 175 -0.31 -3.13 2.82
N GLY A 176 -1.11 -2.41 3.57
CA GLY A 176 -2.43 -1.99 3.16
C GLY A 176 -3.48 -3.07 3.40
N ILE A 177 -4.72 -2.79 3.02
CA ILE A 177 -5.87 -3.65 3.30
C ILE A 177 -5.72 -5.03 2.66
N GLY A 178 -5.12 -5.10 1.47
CA GLY A 178 -4.89 -6.37 0.76
C GLY A 178 -3.88 -7.29 1.45
N ALA A 179 -2.98 -6.74 2.27
CA ALA A 179 -2.04 -7.56 3.05
C ALA A 179 -2.69 -8.25 4.26
N ALA A 180 -3.84 -7.74 4.72
CA ALA A 180 -4.65 -8.34 5.78
C ALA A 180 -5.60 -9.43 5.26
N VAL A 181 -5.79 -9.55 3.95
CA VAL A 181 -6.61 -10.61 3.33
C VAL A 181 -5.85 -11.93 3.37
N LEU A 182 -6.49 -12.95 3.98
CA LEU A 182 -5.88 -14.27 4.11
C LEU A 182 -5.66 -14.93 2.75
N GLY A 183 -4.47 -15.48 2.56
CA GLY A 183 -4.06 -16.17 1.33
C GLY A 183 -3.40 -15.28 0.28
N VAL A 184 -3.49 -13.95 0.37
CA VAL A 184 -2.89 -13.05 -0.63
C VAL A 184 -1.36 -13.13 -0.62
N THR A 185 -0.73 -13.12 0.54
CA THR A 185 0.75 -13.24 0.65
C THR A 185 1.25 -14.61 0.19
N GLU A 186 0.49 -15.66 0.43
CA GLU A 186 0.77 -17.02 -0.03
C GLU A 186 0.65 -17.14 -1.56
N LEU A 187 -0.43 -16.59 -2.12
CA LEU A 187 -0.61 -16.50 -3.57
C LEU A 187 0.56 -15.75 -4.23
N LEU A 188 0.87 -14.55 -3.72
CA LEU A 188 1.98 -13.76 -4.23
C LEU A 188 3.30 -14.50 -4.11
N SER A 189 3.56 -15.17 -2.99
CA SER A 189 4.79 -15.94 -2.79
C SER A 189 4.95 -17.04 -3.80
N HIS A 190 3.87 -17.75 -4.12
CA HIS A 190 3.86 -18.81 -5.10
C HIS A 190 4.06 -18.28 -6.52
N GLU A 191 3.24 -17.31 -6.93
CA GLU A 191 3.24 -16.81 -8.30
C GLU A 191 4.51 -16.00 -8.66
N LEU A 192 5.13 -15.34 -7.68
CA LEU A 192 6.37 -14.60 -7.87
C LEU A 192 7.62 -15.46 -7.64
N ALA A 193 7.46 -16.73 -7.24
CA ALA A 193 8.54 -17.64 -6.87
C ALA A 193 9.52 -17.03 -5.85
N GLN A 194 9.02 -16.15 -4.98
CA GLN A 194 9.77 -15.47 -3.92
C GLN A 194 8.90 -15.32 -2.68
N LYS A 195 9.50 -15.42 -1.51
CA LYS A 195 8.78 -15.27 -0.25
C LYS A 195 8.25 -13.84 -0.11
N VAL A 196 6.94 -13.70 -0.01
CA VAL A 196 6.23 -12.45 0.30
C VAL A 196 5.68 -12.53 1.71
N THR A 197 5.85 -11.47 2.49
CA THR A 197 5.35 -11.40 3.86
C THR A 197 4.61 -10.10 4.11
N ALA A 198 3.69 -10.09 5.07
CA ALA A 198 3.08 -8.85 5.50
C ALA A 198 4.08 -7.98 6.27
N LEU A 199 4.01 -6.67 6.10
CA LEU A 199 4.83 -5.68 6.79
C LEU A 199 4.49 -5.70 8.28
N LYS A 200 5.47 -6.04 9.14
CA LYS A 200 5.27 -6.23 10.58
C LYS A 200 5.55 -4.98 11.42
N ALA A 201 6.26 -4.03 10.88
CA ALA A 201 6.63 -2.83 11.60
C ALA A 201 6.97 -1.67 10.66
N VAL A 202 6.76 -0.46 11.15
CA VAL A 202 7.30 0.78 10.60
C VAL A 202 8.15 1.46 11.66
N LYS A 203 8.85 2.54 11.29
CA LYS A 203 9.62 3.33 12.25
C LYS A 203 8.75 3.69 13.47
N GLY A 204 9.17 3.23 14.64
CA GLY A 204 8.52 3.56 15.93
C GLY A 204 7.25 2.78 16.24
N HIS A 205 6.77 1.86 15.36
CA HIS A 205 5.57 1.08 15.61
C HIS A 205 5.69 -0.35 15.07
N LYS A 206 5.24 -1.32 15.87
CA LYS A 206 5.08 -2.72 15.46
C LYS A 206 3.59 -3.02 15.36
N PHE A 207 3.18 -3.61 14.25
CA PHE A 207 1.79 -4.01 14.04
C PHE A 207 1.44 -5.23 14.89
N ALA A 208 0.23 -5.24 15.43
CA ALA A 208 -0.35 -6.44 16.00
C ALA A 208 -0.74 -7.42 14.89
N ALA A 209 -0.95 -8.69 15.24
CA ALA A 209 -1.46 -9.67 14.29
C ALA A 209 -2.86 -9.24 13.79
N GLY A 210 -3.04 -9.22 12.48
CA GLY A 210 -4.26 -8.75 11.82
C GLY A 210 -4.28 -7.24 11.49
N GLU A 211 -3.23 -6.50 11.84
CA GLU A 211 -3.09 -5.08 11.49
C GLU A 211 -2.11 -4.85 10.31
N GLU A 212 -1.40 -5.84 9.91
CA GLU A 212 -0.36 -5.98 8.87
C GLU A 212 -0.07 -4.75 8.00
N GLY A 213 0.32 -3.66 8.65
CA GLY A 213 0.72 -2.42 7.98
C GLY A 213 -0.40 -1.65 7.29
N GLY A 214 -1.68 -1.91 7.64
CA GLY A 214 -2.84 -1.33 6.98
C GLY A 214 -2.80 0.18 6.78
N ASN A 215 -2.24 0.91 7.74
CA ASN A 215 -2.14 2.38 7.69
C ASN A 215 -0.72 2.86 8.04
N ALA A 216 0.29 2.21 7.47
CA ALA A 216 1.70 2.49 7.74
C ALA A 216 2.05 3.98 7.58
N GLU A 217 1.54 4.61 6.53
CA GLU A 217 1.75 6.03 6.24
C GLU A 217 1.06 6.95 7.25
N VAL A 218 -0.15 6.61 7.68
CA VAL A 218 -0.90 7.40 8.68
C VAL A 218 -0.21 7.32 10.03
N ILE A 219 0.22 6.13 10.43
CA ILE A 219 0.95 5.90 11.67
C ILE A 219 2.28 6.67 11.65
N TYR A 220 3.01 6.62 10.52
CA TYR A 220 4.25 7.38 10.39
C TYR A 220 4.03 8.88 10.60
N ILE A 221 3.02 9.46 9.93
CA ILE A 221 2.70 10.88 10.02
C ILE A 221 2.22 11.24 11.43
N ALA A 222 1.40 10.39 12.05
CA ALA A 222 0.91 10.60 13.42
C ALA A 222 2.05 10.62 14.45
N LEU A 223 3.05 9.76 14.28
CA LEU A 223 4.17 9.65 15.22
C LEU A 223 5.26 10.70 14.99
N PHE A 224 5.55 11.07 13.76
CA PHE A 224 6.71 11.89 13.40
C PHE A 224 6.35 13.22 12.77
N GLY A 225 5.08 13.43 12.42
CA GLY A 225 4.65 14.61 11.68
C GLY A 225 5.26 14.65 10.28
N VAL A 226 5.30 15.85 9.70
CA VAL A 226 5.95 16.07 8.41
C VAL A 226 7.42 16.39 8.64
N ASP A 227 8.28 15.46 8.30
CA ASP A 227 9.72 15.67 8.31
C ASP A 227 10.10 16.73 7.26
N SER A 228 11.18 17.49 7.53
CA SER A 228 11.75 18.46 6.59
C SER A 228 12.21 17.81 5.27
N ASN A 229 12.45 16.50 5.29
CA ASN A 229 12.84 15.69 4.14
C ASN A 229 11.64 15.09 3.37
N SER A 230 10.44 15.18 3.91
CA SER A 230 9.24 14.68 3.22
C SER A 230 8.83 15.61 2.08
N ALA A 231 8.35 15.04 0.98
CA ALA A 231 7.79 15.82 -0.10
C ALA A 231 6.53 16.57 0.37
N ASN A 232 6.47 17.88 0.08
CA ASN A 232 5.31 18.70 0.39
C ASN A 232 4.88 19.44 -0.88
N LEU A 233 3.69 19.10 -1.37
CA LEU A 233 3.10 19.64 -2.60
C LEU A 233 2.40 20.99 -2.41
N MET A 234 2.40 21.56 -1.22
CA MET A 234 1.88 22.90 -0.98
C MET A 234 2.79 23.97 -1.58
N GLU A 235 2.22 25.03 -2.14
CA GLU A 235 2.97 26.16 -2.67
C GLU A 235 3.85 26.83 -1.60
N LYS A 236 5.05 27.27 -1.99
CA LYS A 236 6.03 27.91 -1.08
C LYS A 236 5.45 29.11 -0.29
N ALA A 237 4.48 29.84 -0.86
CA ALA A 237 3.88 31.02 -0.23
C ALA A 237 3.15 30.69 1.10
N LYS A 238 2.64 29.48 1.26
CA LYS A 238 2.00 29.02 2.50
C LYS A 238 2.96 28.42 3.53
N ARG A 239 4.21 28.09 3.12
CA ARG A 239 5.24 27.58 4.04
C ARG A 239 5.70 28.62 5.08
N GLY A 240 5.55 29.92 4.79
CA GLY A 240 6.00 31.00 5.67
C GLY A 240 5.10 31.27 6.89
N GLN A 241 3.85 30.84 6.88
CA GLN A 241 2.92 31.10 7.98
C GLN A 241 2.94 30.07 9.09
N GLY A 242 3.62 28.92 8.86
CA GLY A 242 3.78 27.85 9.85
C GLY A 242 4.97 28.01 10.79
N ARG A 243 5.56 29.22 10.94
CA ARG A 243 6.61 29.45 11.92
C ARG A 243 6.03 29.31 13.32
N ARG A 244 6.38 28.18 13.96
CA ARG A 244 6.12 27.84 15.36
C ARG A 244 6.22 29.10 16.24
N LYS A 245 5.10 29.63 16.70
CA LYS A 245 5.05 30.28 17.98
C LYS A 245 5.17 29.15 19.02
N LYS A 246 6.28 29.15 19.76
CA LYS A 246 6.41 28.40 20.99
C LYS A 246 5.29 28.95 21.90
N HIS A 247 4.24 28.20 22.07
CA HIS A 247 3.26 28.43 23.12
C HIS A 247 3.52 27.40 24.20
N ASP A 248 3.93 27.91 25.34
CA ASP A 248 3.81 27.21 26.63
C ASP A 248 2.34 27.00 26.93
N GLY A 249 1.99 25.76 27.27
CA GLY A 249 0.80 25.38 28.03
C GLY A 249 -0.55 25.54 27.32
N GLU A 250 -1.25 24.45 27.18
CA GLU A 250 -2.71 24.34 27.06
C GLU A 250 -3.37 25.02 25.85
N ASP A 251 -3.34 24.37 24.71
CA ASP A 251 -4.50 24.35 23.79
C ASP A 251 -4.32 23.25 22.73
N ILE A 252 -4.95 22.11 22.97
CA ILE A 252 -5.14 21.07 21.96
C ILE A 252 -6.26 21.54 21.00
N ARG A 253 -5.98 22.59 20.25
CA ARG A 253 -6.85 23.10 19.17
C ARG A 253 -6.04 23.27 17.88
N GLY A 254 -5.62 22.15 17.33
CA GLY A 254 -4.93 22.12 16.04
C GLY A 254 -4.73 20.69 15.60
N ALA A 255 -5.80 20.03 15.13
CA ALA A 255 -5.64 18.78 14.42
C ALA A 255 -4.84 19.07 13.14
N VAL A 256 -3.63 18.52 13.06
CA VAL A 256 -2.84 18.51 11.82
C VAL A 256 -3.46 17.45 10.92
N VAL A 257 -4.18 17.88 9.89
CA VAL A 257 -4.70 16.96 8.88
C VAL A 257 -3.69 16.87 7.77
N VAL A 258 -3.20 15.67 7.55
CA VAL A 258 -2.35 15.33 6.41
C VAL A 258 -3.20 14.54 5.43
N PHE A 259 -3.49 15.14 4.27
CA PHE A 259 -4.14 14.44 3.17
C PHE A 259 -3.09 13.77 2.31
N MET A 260 -3.25 12.49 2.10
CA MET A 260 -2.40 11.70 1.25
C MET A 260 -3.04 11.55 -0.13
N LEU A 261 -2.31 11.97 -1.15
CA LEU A 261 -2.74 11.85 -2.53
C LEU A 261 -2.24 10.53 -3.11
N GLY A 262 -3.17 9.65 -3.40
CA GLY A 262 -2.94 8.61 -4.39
C GLY A 262 -2.97 9.27 -5.78
N ALA A 263 -1.81 9.52 -6.38
CA ALA A 263 -1.79 10.04 -7.74
C ALA A 263 -2.20 8.93 -8.72
N ILE A 264 -3.41 8.99 -9.21
CA ILE A 264 -3.82 8.26 -10.41
C ILE A 264 -3.22 9.04 -11.58
N ALA A 265 -2.04 8.68 -12.01
CA ALA A 265 -1.50 9.10 -13.29
C ALA A 265 -1.64 7.91 -14.24
N SER A 266 -2.80 7.82 -14.89
CA SER A 266 -2.95 7.06 -16.12
C SER A 266 -2.53 7.98 -17.26
N ILE A 267 -1.39 7.75 -17.85
CA ILE A 267 -1.03 8.10 -19.23
C ILE A 267 -0.37 6.88 -19.86
#